data_e228c638c9a6563e80f3b8ee9c8368c7
#
_entry.id   e228c638c9a6563e80f3b8ee9c8368c7
#
_cell.length_a   1.000
_cell.length_b   1.000
_cell.length_c   1.000
_cell.angle_alpha   90.00
_cell.angle_beta   90.00
_cell.angle_gamma   90.00
#
_symmetry.space_group_name_H-M   'P 1'
#
loop_
_entity.id
_entity.type
_entity.pdbx_description
1 polymer ?
#
loop_
_entity_poly.entity_id
_entity_poly.type
_entity_poly.pdbx_seq_one_letter_code
_entity_poly.pdbx_strand_id
1 'polypeptide(L)'
;MAETINRRCIEYSQQLEYLNFDSYDELVDNIDKYIEDNGLDYIYAAIIHDRDLDKEGMLVAPHCHVQFYSVSKLSREHLTAMTKDTKWNQFSYKDNKIQAFKYIIHETSNSYEKASYSVHEVRSNFDFEEFILKHSPNGKTIDDVVSKIINGTITFTDLTNDDSLAMLYTKHRSRFDNALSIASERKATSPKTNNVSTIWIHSEYSGIGKTMLAHKKAEEFIGDDKMSIYQSSANNDLFQDYKGQEVVIIDDLRPEDIAL
;
A
#
# COMPACT_ATOMS: atom_id res chain seq x y z
N MET A 1 -10.68 -41.89 12.69
CA MET A 1 -9.38 -41.25 12.32
C MET A 1 -9.70 -39.88 11.72
N ALA A 2 -9.19 -38.82 12.31
CA ALA A 2 -9.42 -37.47 11.79
C ALA A 2 -8.87 -37.39 10.36
N GLU A 3 -9.67 -36.81 9.43
CA GLU A 3 -9.28 -36.64 8.03
C GLU A 3 -8.17 -35.58 7.99
N THR A 4 -6.94 -36.03 7.92
CA THR A 4 -5.75 -35.19 7.90
C THR A 4 -5.69 -34.48 6.55
N ILE A 5 -5.77 -33.15 6.56
CA ILE A 5 -5.59 -32.35 5.36
C ILE A 5 -4.09 -32.37 5.03
N ASN A 6 -3.73 -32.78 3.80
CA ASN A 6 -2.33 -32.77 3.38
C ASN A 6 -1.82 -31.36 3.03
N ARG A 7 -2.14 -30.35 3.87
CA ARG A 7 -1.79 -28.95 3.69
C ARG A 7 -1.30 -28.35 5.01
N ARG A 8 -0.37 -27.40 4.89
CA ARG A 8 0.24 -26.67 6.01
C ARG A 8 -0.26 -25.25 6.16
N CYS A 9 -0.95 -24.72 5.14
CA CYS A 9 -1.37 -23.34 5.09
C CYS A 9 -2.80 -23.29 4.56
N ILE A 10 -3.72 -22.76 5.38
CA ILE A 10 -5.17 -22.70 5.07
C ILE A 10 -5.71 -21.39 5.57
N GLU A 11 -6.49 -20.73 4.74
CA GLU A 11 -7.27 -19.55 5.08
C GLU A 11 -8.71 -19.95 5.37
N TYR A 12 -9.27 -19.43 6.45
CA TYR A 12 -10.70 -19.37 6.71
C TYR A 12 -11.20 -17.97 6.43
N SER A 13 -12.31 -17.83 5.70
CA SER A 13 -12.94 -16.55 5.41
C SER A 13 -14.45 -16.66 5.57
N GLN A 14 -15.06 -15.71 6.32
CA GLN A 14 -16.48 -15.68 6.57
C GLN A 14 -16.98 -14.25 6.76
N GLN A 15 -18.16 -13.92 6.22
CA GLN A 15 -18.83 -12.66 6.55
C GLN A 15 -19.17 -12.62 8.04
N LEU A 16 -19.04 -11.44 8.67
CA LEU A 16 -19.23 -11.31 10.11
C LEU A 16 -20.65 -11.72 10.56
N GLU A 17 -21.65 -11.46 9.73
CA GLU A 17 -23.05 -11.83 10.01
C GLU A 17 -23.32 -13.35 10.01
N TYR A 18 -22.40 -14.14 9.43
CA TYR A 18 -22.51 -15.61 9.35
C TYR A 18 -21.47 -16.33 10.21
N LEU A 19 -20.80 -15.63 11.12
CA LEU A 19 -19.92 -16.27 12.09
C LEU A 19 -20.73 -17.19 13.02
N ASN A 20 -20.13 -18.31 13.39
CA ASN A 20 -20.70 -19.22 14.41
C ASN A 20 -20.31 -18.77 15.84
N PHE A 21 -20.11 -17.48 16.05
CA PHE A 21 -19.78 -16.79 17.28
C PHE A 21 -20.54 -15.47 17.35
N ASP A 22 -20.76 -14.95 18.53
CA ASP A 22 -21.47 -13.68 18.71
C ASP A 22 -20.65 -12.47 18.27
N SER A 23 -19.30 -12.64 18.17
CA SER A 23 -18.39 -11.60 17.68
C SER A 23 -17.12 -12.19 17.06
N TYR A 24 -16.40 -11.35 16.32
CA TYR A 24 -15.05 -11.66 15.83
C TYR A 24 -14.07 -11.93 16.98
N ASP A 25 -14.16 -11.18 18.06
CA ASP A 25 -13.28 -11.37 19.23
C ASP A 25 -13.49 -12.74 19.87
N GLU A 26 -14.73 -13.19 20.00
CA GLU A 26 -15.02 -14.56 20.46
C GLU A 26 -14.45 -15.65 19.55
N LEU A 27 -14.52 -15.47 18.23
CA LEU A 27 -13.86 -16.39 17.29
C LEU A 27 -12.37 -16.49 17.57
N VAL A 28 -11.69 -15.34 17.70
CA VAL A 28 -10.25 -15.31 17.88
C VAL A 28 -9.85 -15.86 19.26
N ASP A 29 -10.58 -15.50 20.31
CA ASP A 29 -10.36 -16.03 21.66
C ASP A 29 -10.56 -17.56 21.72
N ASN A 30 -11.56 -18.10 20.98
CA ASN A 30 -11.76 -19.55 20.87
C ASN A 30 -10.58 -20.22 20.13
N ILE A 31 -10.01 -19.57 19.10
CA ILE A 31 -8.83 -20.09 18.38
C ILE A 31 -7.63 -20.16 19.33
N ASP A 32 -7.33 -19.08 20.06
CA ASP A 32 -6.22 -19.01 21.03
C ASP A 32 -6.37 -20.11 22.07
N LYS A 33 -7.52 -20.16 22.70
CA LYS A 33 -7.81 -21.16 23.73
C LYS A 33 -7.70 -22.60 23.20
N TYR A 34 -8.24 -22.86 22.00
CA TYR A 34 -8.20 -24.22 21.45
C TYR A 34 -6.77 -24.67 21.13
N ILE A 35 -5.95 -23.76 20.58
CA ILE A 35 -4.52 -24.04 20.30
C ILE A 35 -3.79 -24.36 21.60
N GLU A 36 -3.99 -23.56 22.65
CA GLU A 36 -3.36 -23.75 23.97
C GLU A 36 -3.81 -25.05 24.63
N ASP A 37 -5.11 -25.28 24.76
CA ASP A 37 -5.70 -26.45 25.42
C ASP A 37 -5.28 -27.78 24.79
N ASN A 38 -4.99 -27.79 23.49
CA ASN A 38 -4.62 -28.98 22.72
C ASN A 38 -3.11 -29.06 22.41
N GLY A 39 -2.30 -28.10 22.87
CA GLY A 39 -0.86 -28.06 22.64
C GLY A 39 -0.48 -28.10 21.16
N LEU A 40 -1.22 -27.38 20.31
CA LEU A 40 -1.00 -27.39 18.87
C LEU A 40 0.15 -26.43 18.48
N ASP A 41 0.93 -26.85 17.47
CA ASP A 41 1.99 -26.02 16.84
C ASP A 41 1.43 -25.06 15.78
N TYR A 42 0.15 -24.68 15.89
CA TYR A 42 -0.51 -23.82 14.93
C TYR A 42 -0.20 -22.35 15.20
N ILE A 43 0.21 -21.64 14.16
CA ILE A 43 0.25 -20.18 14.18
C ILE A 43 -0.89 -19.65 13.31
N TYR A 44 -1.45 -18.52 13.71
CA TYR A 44 -2.48 -17.85 12.94
C TYR A 44 -2.32 -16.33 12.96
N ALA A 45 -2.90 -15.69 11.94
CA ALA A 45 -3.16 -14.24 11.91
C ALA A 45 -4.59 -14.04 11.41
N ALA A 46 -5.31 -13.16 12.08
CA ALA A 46 -6.73 -12.88 11.85
C ALA A 46 -6.98 -11.38 11.73
N ILE A 47 -7.91 -10.99 10.85
CA ILE A 47 -8.30 -9.59 10.62
C ILE A 47 -9.75 -9.51 10.16
N ILE A 48 -10.36 -8.31 10.32
CA ILE A 48 -11.61 -7.94 9.67
C ILE A 48 -11.29 -7.08 8.43
N HIS A 49 -11.82 -7.46 7.28
CA HIS A 49 -11.86 -6.63 6.09
C HIS A 49 -13.21 -5.93 6.02
N ASP A 50 -13.22 -4.64 6.28
CA ASP A 50 -14.42 -3.78 6.34
C ASP A 50 -14.36 -2.62 5.33
N ARG A 51 -13.27 -2.50 4.58
CA ARG A 51 -13.00 -1.40 3.63
C ARG A 51 -12.82 -1.88 2.19
N ASP A 52 -13.00 -3.17 1.92
CA ASP A 52 -12.86 -3.73 0.58
C ASP A 52 -13.99 -3.28 -0.33
N LEU A 53 -13.65 -2.95 -1.57
CA LEU A 53 -14.61 -2.62 -2.62
C LEU A 53 -14.71 -3.76 -3.63
N ASP A 54 -15.90 -3.95 -4.17
CA ASP A 54 -16.12 -4.84 -5.30
C ASP A 54 -15.70 -4.18 -6.64
N LYS A 55 -15.93 -4.86 -7.75
CA LYS A 55 -15.58 -4.37 -9.10
C LYS A 55 -16.39 -3.16 -9.55
N GLU A 56 -17.55 -2.95 -8.96
CA GLU A 56 -18.44 -1.81 -9.18
C GLU A 56 -18.10 -0.63 -8.24
N GLY A 57 -17.13 -0.79 -7.33
CA GLY A 57 -16.74 0.21 -6.34
C GLY A 57 -17.67 0.29 -5.12
N MET A 58 -18.53 -0.72 -4.92
CA MET A 58 -19.39 -0.80 -3.76
C MET A 58 -18.69 -1.50 -2.60
N LEU A 59 -18.98 -1.07 -1.37
CA LEU A 59 -18.39 -1.68 -0.18
C LEU A 59 -18.85 -3.14 -0.05
N VAL A 60 -17.88 -4.05 0.06
CA VAL A 60 -18.11 -5.47 0.34
C VAL A 60 -18.58 -5.61 1.79
N ALA A 61 -19.49 -6.55 2.05
CA ALA A 61 -19.91 -6.84 3.42
C ALA A 61 -18.69 -7.19 4.30
N PRO A 62 -18.61 -6.64 5.53
CA PRO A 62 -17.51 -6.92 6.43
C PRO A 62 -17.31 -8.42 6.65
N HIS A 63 -16.08 -8.89 6.51
CA HIS A 63 -15.74 -10.29 6.61
C HIS A 63 -14.40 -10.48 7.31
N CYS A 64 -14.24 -11.61 7.98
CA CYS A 64 -12.97 -11.96 8.59
C CYS A 64 -12.15 -12.88 7.68
N HIS A 65 -10.84 -12.73 7.79
CA HIS A 65 -9.86 -13.67 7.28
C HIS A 65 -9.03 -14.19 8.46
N VAL A 66 -8.87 -15.51 8.53
CA VAL A 66 -7.98 -16.15 9.48
C VAL A 66 -7.04 -17.06 8.70
N GLN A 67 -5.77 -16.71 8.67
CA GLN A 67 -4.74 -17.50 8.03
C GLN A 67 -4.10 -18.42 9.06
N PHE A 68 -4.21 -19.73 8.86
CA PHE A 68 -3.56 -20.76 9.69
C PHE A 68 -2.33 -21.32 8.99
N TYR A 69 -1.31 -21.65 9.79
CA TYR A 69 -0.14 -22.40 9.34
C TYR A 69 0.39 -23.32 10.45
N SER A 70 0.87 -24.50 10.05
CA SER A 70 1.60 -25.42 10.93
C SER A 70 2.81 -26.02 10.17
N VAL A 71 3.88 -26.31 10.91
CA VAL A 71 5.04 -27.06 10.36
C VAL A 71 4.64 -28.51 10.07
N SER A 72 3.80 -29.08 10.91
CA SER A 72 3.12 -30.34 10.69
C SER A 72 1.96 -30.18 9.71
N LYS A 73 0.98 -30.99 9.66
CA LYS A 73 -0.18 -30.80 8.79
C LYS A 73 -1.34 -30.25 9.60
N LEU A 74 -2.14 -29.38 8.99
CA LEU A 74 -3.38 -28.92 9.58
C LEU A 74 -4.42 -30.05 9.58
N SER A 75 -5.23 -30.12 10.62
CA SER A 75 -6.32 -31.09 10.76
C SER A 75 -7.67 -30.40 10.52
N ARG A 76 -8.53 -31.05 9.74
CA ARG A 76 -9.90 -30.59 9.50
C ARG A 76 -10.68 -30.48 10.81
N GLU A 77 -10.51 -31.46 11.70
CA GLU A 77 -11.17 -31.50 13.01
C GLU A 77 -10.80 -30.28 13.85
N HIS A 78 -9.49 -29.96 13.94
CA HIS A 78 -9.01 -28.79 14.68
C HIS A 78 -9.53 -27.47 14.09
N LEU A 79 -9.47 -27.31 12.76
CA LEU A 79 -9.97 -26.11 12.09
C LEU A 79 -11.48 -25.94 12.32
N THR A 80 -12.26 -27.02 12.20
CA THR A 80 -13.70 -27.00 12.47
C THR A 80 -13.98 -26.66 13.94
N ALA A 81 -13.23 -27.20 14.89
CA ALA A 81 -13.40 -26.89 16.31
C ALA A 81 -13.05 -25.43 16.65
N MET A 82 -11.97 -24.90 16.05
CA MET A 82 -11.56 -23.51 16.24
C MET A 82 -12.54 -22.50 15.65
N THR A 83 -13.11 -22.78 14.47
CA THR A 83 -14.01 -21.83 13.78
C THR A 83 -15.49 -22.14 14.03
N LYS A 84 -15.82 -23.27 14.61
CA LYS A 84 -17.18 -23.85 14.70
C LYS A 84 -17.88 -23.96 13.35
N ASP A 85 -17.12 -23.90 12.24
CA ASP A 85 -17.67 -23.97 10.90
C ASP A 85 -17.41 -25.34 10.28
N THR A 86 -18.50 -25.97 9.85
CA THR A 86 -18.48 -27.28 9.17
C THR A 86 -18.52 -27.14 7.66
N LYS A 87 -18.81 -25.93 7.15
CA LYS A 87 -18.90 -25.65 5.72
C LYS A 87 -17.51 -25.45 5.14
N TRP A 88 -17.01 -26.46 4.48
CA TRP A 88 -15.64 -26.47 3.98
C TRP A 88 -15.36 -25.52 2.81
N ASN A 89 -16.37 -24.96 2.20
CA ASN A 89 -16.24 -23.89 1.20
C ASN A 89 -15.74 -22.55 1.77
N GLN A 90 -15.75 -22.38 3.09
CA GLN A 90 -15.16 -21.21 3.76
C GLN A 90 -13.65 -21.34 3.96
N PHE A 91 -13.08 -22.50 3.62
CA PHE A 91 -11.65 -22.77 3.75
C PHE A 91 -10.98 -22.85 2.39
N SER A 92 -9.89 -22.12 2.21
CA SER A 92 -9.08 -22.13 0.99
C SER A 92 -7.63 -22.52 1.27
N TYR A 93 -7.06 -23.36 0.39
CA TYR A 93 -5.66 -23.76 0.50
C TYR A 93 -4.72 -22.68 -0.02
N LYS A 94 -3.59 -22.50 0.68
CA LYS A 94 -2.53 -21.59 0.25
C LYS A 94 -1.22 -22.38 0.13
N ASP A 95 -0.52 -22.21 -0.97
CA ASP A 95 0.75 -22.93 -1.22
C ASP A 95 1.95 -22.17 -0.63
N ASN A 96 1.87 -20.85 -0.52
CA ASN A 96 2.95 -20.01 -0.03
C ASN A 96 2.57 -19.31 1.27
N LYS A 97 3.20 -19.72 2.38
CA LYS A 97 3.00 -19.14 3.72
C LYS A 97 3.19 -17.61 3.73
N ILE A 98 4.29 -17.12 3.14
CA ILE A 98 4.62 -15.69 3.17
C ILE A 98 3.55 -14.87 2.45
N GLN A 99 3.17 -15.31 1.24
CA GLN A 99 2.13 -14.63 0.46
C GLN A 99 0.77 -14.69 1.16
N ALA A 100 0.45 -15.80 1.81
CA ALA A 100 -0.81 -15.98 2.53
C ALA A 100 -0.92 -15.00 3.72
N PHE A 101 0.12 -14.88 4.55
CA PHE A 101 0.13 -13.92 5.65
C PHE A 101 0.19 -12.47 5.17
N LYS A 102 0.92 -12.15 4.11
CA LYS A 102 0.93 -10.81 3.51
C LYS A 102 -0.41 -10.42 2.90
N TYR A 103 -1.18 -11.38 2.40
CA TYR A 103 -2.52 -11.12 1.87
C TYR A 103 -3.50 -10.62 2.94
N ILE A 104 -3.30 -10.99 4.20
CA ILE A 104 -4.13 -10.53 5.34
C ILE A 104 -4.20 -9.00 5.41
N ILE A 105 -3.11 -8.31 5.11
CA ILE A 105 -3.04 -6.84 5.08
C ILE A 105 -2.99 -6.27 3.65
N HIS A 106 -3.26 -7.11 2.65
CA HIS A 106 -3.20 -6.79 1.23
C HIS A 106 -1.82 -6.31 0.72
N GLU A 107 -0.74 -6.78 1.33
CA GLU A 107 0.64 -6.52 0.88
C GLU A 107 1.14 -7.53 -0.19
N THR A 108 0.27 -8.00 -1.05
CA THR A 108 0.63 -8.87 -2.17
C THR A 108 0.43 -8.17 -3.51
N SER A 109 1.17 -8.61 -4.54
CA SER A 109 1.04 -8.03 -5.88
C SER A 109 -0.36 -8.15 -6.49
N ASN A 110 -1.15 -9.12 -6.04
CA ASN A 110 -2.51 -9.36 -6.55
C ASN A 110 -3.59 -8.59 -5.78
N SER A 111 -3.22 -7.89 -4.70
CA SER A 111 -4.16 -7.15 -3.84
C SER A 111 -3.91 -5.64 -3.84
N TYR A 112 -3.09 -5.12 -4.76
CA TYR A 112 -2.70 -3.71 -4.78
C TYR A 112 -3.87 -2.73 -5.03
N GLU A 113 -4.97 -3.21 -5.64
CA GLU A 113 -6.19 -2.41 -5.87
C GLU A 113 -7.16 -2.44 -4.68
N LYS A 114 -6.92 -3.33 -3.71
CA LYS A 114 -7.75 -3.48 -2.53
C LYS A 114 -7.41 -2.46 -1.44
N ALA A 115 -8.31 -2.29 -0.48
CA ALA A 115 -8.06 -1.50 0.73
C ALA A 115 -6.81 -2.00 1.46
N SER A 116 -6.03 -1.08 2.03
CA SER A 116 -4.86 -1.41 2.85
C SER A 116 -5.26 -1.55 4.30
N TYR A 117 -4.64 -2.52 4.98
CA TYR A 117 -4.82 -2.76 6.41
C TYR A 117 -3.47 -2.67 7.14
N SER A 118 -3.49 -2.11 8.34
CA SER A 118 -2.29 -2.00 9.18
C SER A 118 -1.97 -3.33 9.83
N VAL A 119 -0.67 -3.60 10.08
CA VAL A 119 -0.22 -4.73 10.89
C VAL A 119 -0.81 -4.71 12.31
N HIS A 120 -1.13 -3.51 12.84
CA HIS A 120 -1.73 -3.34 14.16
C HIS A 120 -3.24 -3.69 14.22
N GLU A 121 -3.89 -3.87 13.07
CA GLU A 121 -5.28 -4.34 12.99
C GLU A 121 -5.37 -5.88 13.03
N VAL A 122 -4.22 -6.56 12.97
CA VAL A 122 -4.14 -8.02 12.93
C VAL A 122 -4.01 -8.58 14.34
N ARG A 123 -4.87 -9.55 14.68
CA ARG A 123 -4.70 -10.42 15.85
C ARG A 123 -3.95 -11.68 15.47
N SER A 124 -2.93 -12.06 16.23
CA SER A 124 -2.10 -13.22 15.95
C SER A 124 -1.48 -13.80 17.22
N ASN A 125 -1.14 -15.08 17.21
CA ASN A 125 -0.40 -15.73 18.31
C ASN A 125 1.12 -15.74 18.09
N PHE A 126 1.63 -14.91 17.20
CA PHE A 126 3.06 -14.69 16.96
C PHE A 126 3.32 -13.22 16.61
N ASP A 127 4.57 -12.79 16.57
CA ASP A 127 4.93 -11.42 16.15
C ASP A 127 4.70 -11.25 14.64
N PHE A 128 3.48 -10.79 14.29
CA PHE A 128 3.07 -10.60 12.91
C PHE A 128 3.80 -9.43 12.26
N GLU A 129 4.06 -8.36 13.01
CA GLU A 129 4.79 -7.20 12.50
C GLU A 129 6.23 -7.58 12.14
N GLU A 130 6.96 -8.25 13.03
CA GLU A 130 8.30 -8.76 12.73
C GLU A 130 8.29 -9.69 11.51
N PHE A 131 7.28 -10.57 11.43
CA PHE A 131 7.14 -11.46 10.28
C PHE A 131 6.98 -10.69 8.97
N ILE A 132 6.12 -9.68 8.92
CA ILE A 132 5.91 -8.86 7.72
C ILE A 132 7.18 -8.09 7.37
N LEU A 133 7.81 -7.42 8.34
CA LEU A 133 9.06 -6.68 8.14
C LEU A 133 10.18 -7.57 7.58
N LYS A 134 10.35 -8.77 8.11
CA LYS A 134 11.36 -9.74 7.66
C LYS A 134 11.16 -10.18 6.21
N HIS A 135 9.91 -10.21 5.74
CA HIS A 135 9.57 -10.67 4.39
C HIS A 135 9.21 -9.55 3.43
N SER A 136 9.31 -8.29 3.86
CA SER A 136 9.11 -7.12 3.02
C SER A 136 10.44 -6.65 2.42
N PRO A 137 10.43 -6.09 1.21
CA PRO A 137 11.65 -5.54 0.64
C PRO A 137 12.27 -4.50 1.58
N ASN A 138 13.54 -4.68 1.92
CA ASN A 138 14.31 -3.81 2.83
C ASN A 138 13.71 -3.63 4.24
N GLY A 139 12.91 -4.58 4.74
CA GLY A 139 12.30 -4.50 6.07
C GLY A 139 11.35 -3.31 6.25
N LYS A 140 10.74 -2.83 5.17
CA LYS A 140 9.75 -1.74 5.19
C LYS A 140 8.40 -2.26 4.71
N THR A 141 7.33 -2.00 5.45
CA THR A 141 5.98 -2.24 4.98
C THR A 141 5.57 -1.15 3.99
N ILE A 142 4.58 -1.43 3.14
CA ILE A 142 4.03 -0.41 2.23
C ILE A 142 3.45 0.76 3.04
N ASP A 143 2.79 0.47 4.16
CA ASP A 143 2.20 1.49 5.03
C ASP A 143 3.27 2.39 5.68
N ASP A 144 4.43 1.85 6.04
CA ASP A 144 5.56 2.65 6.51
C ASP A 144 6.05 3.62 5.43
N VAL A 145 6.16 3.14 4.19
CA VAL A 145 6.58 3.99 3.07
C VAL A 145 5.53 5.06 2.79
N VAL A 146 4.24 4.69 2.74
CA VAL A 146 3.11 5.61 2.56
C VAL A 146 3.09 6.67 3.67
N SER A 147 3.23 6.26 4.92
CA SER A 147 3.28 7.18 6.07
C SER A 147 4.46 8.17 5.94
N LYS A 148 5.63 7.70 5.53
CA LYS A 148 6.81 8.55 5.30
C LYS A 148 6.64 9.50 4.12
N ILE A 149 5.91 9.11 3.07
CA ILE A 149 5.54 10.01 1.97
C ILE A 149 4.59 11.10 2.48
N ILE A 150 3.52 10.73 3.19
CA ILE A 150 2.52 11.67 3.69
C ILE A 150 3.12 12.71 4.65
N ASN A 151 4.10 12.31 5.48
CA ASN A 151 4.79 13.23 6.39
C ASN A 151 5.98 13.97 5.76
N GLY A 152 6.27 13.72 4.48
CA GLY A 152 7.32 14.39 3.72
C GLY A 152 8.75 13.89 3.98
N THR A 153 8.91 12.77 4.68
CA THR A 153 10.22 12.13 4.93
C THR A 153 10.74 11.40 3.68
N ILE A 154 9.84 10.89 2.85
CA ILE A 154 10.14 10.31 1.53
C ILE A 154 9.47 11.19 0.48
N THR A 155 10.25 11.68 -0.47
CA THR A 155 9.79 12.49 -1.60
C THR A 155 9.64 11.63 -2.86
N PHE A 156 9.07 12.22 -3.92
CA PHE A 156 9.03 11.58 -5.24
C PHE A 156 10.44 11.27 -5.77
N THR A 157 11.39 12.15 -5.51
CA THR A 157 12.80 11.96 -5.85
C THR A 157 13.40 10.74 -5.15
N ASP A 158 13.14 10.58 -3.85
CA ASP A 158 13.62 9.41 -3.10
C ASP A 158 13.01 8.11 -3.64
N LEU A 159 11.71 8.13 -4.04
CA LEU A 159 11.03 6.98 -4.65
C LEU A 159 11.64 6.56 -5.98
N THR A 160 12.24 7.48 -6.72
CA THR A 160 12.80 7.22 -8.05
C THR A 160 14.29 6.93 -8.03
N ASN A 161 15.03 7.43 -7.05
CA ASN A 161 16.48 7.27 -6.93
C ASN A 161 16.90 6.02 -6.12
N ASP A 162 16.04 5.50 -5.25
CA ASP A 162 16.27 4.24 -4.54
C ASP A 162 15.65 3.07 -5.30
N ASP A 163 16.44 2.16 -5.83
CA ASP A 163 15.98 1.02 -6.64
C ASP A 163 14.88 0.20 -5.94
N SER A 164 14.98 0.03 -4.62
CA SER A 164 13.99 -0.74 -3.86
C SER A 164 12.66 0.00 -3.70
N LEU A 165 12.71 1.31 -3.47
CA LEU A 165 11.52 2.17 -3.43
C LEU A 165 10.89 2.31 -4.82
N ALA A 166 11.70 2.42 -5.87
CA ALA A 166 11.25 2.45 -7.26
C ALA A 166 10.50 1.16 -7.63
N MET A 167 11.01 0.00 -7.20
CA MET A 167 10.32 -1.29 -7.36
C MET A 167 8.99 -1.34 -6.62
N LEU A 168 8.91 -0.81 -5.40
CA LEU A 168 7.66 -0.68 -4.65
C LEU A 168 6.69 0.30 -5.32
N TYR A 169 7.19 1.43 -5.80
CA TYR A 169 6.41 2.45 -6.50
C TYR A 169 5.74 1.87 -7.76
N THR A 170 6.46 1.11 -8.58
CA THR A 170 5.87 0.46 -9.77
C THR A 170 4.75 -0.51 -9.42
N LYS A 171 4.88 -1.25 -8.31
CA LYS A 171 3.89 -2.24 -7.86
C LYS A 171 2.65 -1.61 -7.20
N HIS A 172 2.82 -0.44 -6.56
CA HIS A 172 1.79 0.19 -5.73
C HIS A 172 1.57 1.66 -6.11
N ARG A 173 1.69 1.97 -7.41
CA ARG A 173 1.72 3.33 -7.96
C ARG A 173 0.56 4.21 -7.45
N SER A 174 -0.68 3.72 -7.57
CA SER A 174 -1.87 4.49 -7.17
C SER A 174 -1.85 4.90 -5.69
N ARG A 175 -1.40 4.01 -4.80
CA ARG A 175 -1.29 4.30 -3.35
C ARG A 175 -0.24 5.38 -3.08
N PHE A 176 0.89 5.29 -3.74
CA PHE A 176 1.99 6.24 -3.56
C PHE A 176 1.67 7.59 -4.21
N ASP A 177 1.02 7.60 -5.39
CA ASP A 177 0.54 8.82 -6.01
C ASP A 177 -0.48 9.56 -5.13
N ASN A 178 -1.42 8.84 -4.51
CA ASN A 178 -2.36 9.41 -3.55
C ASN A 178 -1.64 9.97 -2.30
N ALA A 179 -0.64 9.26 -1.79
CA ALA A 179 0.16 9.72 -0.65
C ALA A 179 0.94 11.01 -0.98
N LEU A 180 1.53 11.08 -2.17
CA LEU A 180 2.23 12.28 -2.67
C LEU A 180 1.27 13.47 -2.82
N SER A 181 0.05 13.23 -3.32
CA SER A 181 -1.00 14.27 -3.40
C SER A 181 -1.33 14.82 -2.01
N ILE A 182 -1.59 13.95 -1.03
CA ILE A 182 -1.86 14.35 0.36
C ILE A 182 -0.68 15.13 0.95
N ALA A 183 0.57 14.71 0.69
CA ALA A 183 1.76 15.41 1.15
C ALA A 183 1.85 16.82 0.54
N SER A 184 1.55 16.97 -0.75
CA SER A 184 1.51 18.25 -1.45
C SER A 184 0.43 19.19 -0.91
N GLU A 185 -0.78 18.67 -0.66
CA GLU A 185 -1.88 19.43 -0.06
C GLU A 185 -1.53 19.94 1.34
N ARG A 186 -0.89 19.10 2.17
CA ARG A 186 -0.41 19.50 3.51
C ARG A 186 0.66 20.58 3.45
N LYS A 187 1.56 20.53 2.44
CA LYS A 187 2.55 21.59 2.22
C LYS A 187 1.86 22.90 1.79
N ALA A 188 0.88 22.84 0.89
CA ALA A 188 0.16 24.01 0.38
C ALA A 188 -0.65 24.73 1.48
N THR A 189 -1.18 23.99 2.46
CA THR A 189 -1.92 24.56 3.60
C THR A 189 -1.01 25.06 4.73
N SER A 190 0.29 24.82 4.66
CA SER A 190 1.25 25.32 5.65
C SER A 190 1.56 26.81 5.38
N PRO A 191 1.47 27.71 6.38
CA PRO A 191 1.65 29.16 6.19
C PRO A 191 3.12 29.58 5.97
N LYS A 192 3.96 28.74 5.40
CA LYS A 192 5.31 29.12 5.01
C LYS A 192 5.24 29.91 3.71
N THR A 193 5.60 31.17 3.75
CA THR A 193 5.97 31.96 2.58
C THR A 193 7.18 31.31 1.92
N ASN A 194 6.95 30.43 0.96
CA ASN A 194 8.02 29.95 0.11
C ASN A 194 8.42 31.10 -0.80
N ASN A 195 9.69 31.50 -0.78
CA ASN A 195 10.23 32.39 -1.78
C ASN A 195 10.26 31.64 -3.12
N VAL A 196 9.19 31.79 -3.90
CA VAL A 196 9.16 31.28 -5.27
C VAL A 196 9.89 32.28 -6.15
N SER A 197 10.94 31.80 -6.83
CA SER A 197 11.65 32.58 -7.85
C SER A 197 11.14 32.18 -9.22
N THR A 198 10.71 33.13 -10.01
CA THR A 198 10.20 32.92 -11.37
C THR A 198 11.16 33.52 -12.38
N ILE A 199 11.55 32.75 -13.40
CA ILE A 199 12.40 33.18 -14.50
C ILE A 199 11.61 33.10 -15.80
N TRP A 200 11.45 34.24 -16.49
CA TRP A 200 10.84 34.30 -17.82
C TRP A 200 11.90 34.23 -18.90
N ILE A 201 11.81 33.26 -19.79
CA ILE A 201 12.71 33.10 -20.95
C ILE A 201 11.88 33.30 -22.21
N HIS A 202 12.09 34.43 -22.89
CA HIS A 202 11.35 34.77 -24.10
C HIS A 202 12.30 35.16 -25.24
N SER A 203 11.81 35.09 -26.46
CA SER A 203 12.50 35.53 -27.67
C SER A 203 11.52 35.69 -28.80
N GLU A 204 11.79 36.62 -29.68
CA GLU A 204 11.06 36.81 -30.94
C GLU A 204 11.26 35.66 -31.93
N TYR A 205 12.35 34.90 -31.79
CA TYR A 205 12.70 33.80 -32.71
C TYR A 205 12.44 32.44 -32.08
N SER A 206 11.89 31.52 -32.90
CA SER A 206 11.75 30.11 -32.53
C SER A 206 13.10 29.38 -32.70
N GLY A 207 13.27 28.27 -31.96
CA GLY A 207 14.41 27.36 -32.14
C GLY A 207 15.78 27.83 -31.60
N ILE A 208 15.85 28.95 -30.87
CA ILE A 208 17.12 29.49 -30.32
C ILE A 208 17.59 28.84 -29.03
N GLY A 209 16.94 27.78 -28.53
CA GLY A 209 17.37 27.04 -27.35
C GLY A 209 16.77 27.54 -26.04
N LYS A 210 15.59 28.16 -26.03
CA LYS A 210 14.89 28.63 -24.80
C LYS A 210 14.68 27.48 -23.79
N THR A 211 14.17 26.36 -24.25
CA THR A 211 13.93 25.17 -23.40
C THR A 211 15.24 24.62 -22.84
N MET A 212 16.32 24.57 -23.66
CA MET A 212 17.64 24.15 -23.19
C MET A 212 18.18 25.10 -22.11
N LEU A 213 17.98 26.42 -22.28
CA LEU A 213 18.38 27.40 -21.27
C LEU A 213 17.57 27.23 -19.97
N ALA A 214 16.27 26.93 -20.05
CA ALA A 214 15.42 26.66 -18.89
C ALA A 214 15.93 25.45 -18.09
N HIS A 215 16.25 24.37 -18.78
CA HIS A 215 16.85 23.16 -18.14
C HIS A 215 18.20 23.47 -17.49
N LYS A 216 19.07 24.19 -18.19
CA LYS A 216 20.36 24.61 -17.62
C LYS A 216 20.18 25.44 -16.34
N LYS A 217 19.21 26.37 -16.32
CA LYS A 217 18.89 27.16 -15.13
C LYS A 217 18.30 26.32 -14.00
N ALA A 218 17.48 25.36 -14.33
CA ALA A 218 16.95 24.39 -13.37
C ALA A 218 18.08 23.55 -12.74
N GLU A 219 18.98 23.02 -13.56
CA GLU A 219 20.16 22.26 -13.10
C GLU A 219 21.11 23.11 -12.23
N GLU A 220 21.29 24.39 -12.54
CA GLU A 220 22.07 25.32 -11.69
C GLU A 220 21.43 25.48 -10.29
N PHE A 221 20.11 25.34 -10.17
CA PHE A 221 19.38 25.49 -8.91
C PHE A 221 19.37 24.21 -8.07
N ILE A 222 19.14 23.04 -8.68
CA ILE A 222 18.99 21.75 -7.99
C ILE A 222 20.24 20.85 -8.02
N GLY A 223 21.30 21.27 -8.74
CA GLY A 223 22.46 20.41 -8.99
C GLY A 223 22.17 19.27 -9.96
N ASP A 224 22.74 18.09 -9.72
CA ASP A 224 22.61 16.94 -10.63
C ASP A 224 21.26 16.18 -10.49
N ASP A 225 20.36 16.62 -9.59
CA ASP A 225 19.09 15.93 -9.33
C ASP A 225 18.01 16.27 -10.35
N LYS A 226 18.13 15.72 -11.56
CA LYS A 226 17.19 15.91 -12.66
C LYS A 226 15.75 15.44 -12.36
N MET A 227 15.55 14.59 -11.34
CA MET A 227 14.24 14.10 -10.94
C MET A 227 13.42 15.16 -10.17
N SER A 228 14.08 16.21 -9.67
CA SER A 228 13.44 17.37 -9.04
C SER A 228 12.89 18.41 -10.04
N ILE A 229 12.96 18.15 -11.35
CA ILE A 229 12.40 19.01 -12.39
C ILE A 229 11.08 18.41 -12.91
N TYR A 230 10.01 19.19 -12.83
CA TYR A 230 8.78 18.93 -13.56
C TYR A 230 8.74 19.79 -14.81
N GLN A 231 8.53 19.18 -15.96
CA GLN A 231 8.30 19.89 -17.22
C GLN A 231 6.87 19.66 -17.70
N SER A 232 6.12 20.76 -17.84
CA SER A 232 4.80 20.76 -18.47
C SER A 232 4.92 21.21 -19.91
N SER A 233 4.20 20.54 -20.79
CA SER A 233 3.85 21.05 -22.12
C SER A 233 2.50 21.77 -22.03
N ALA A 234 2.27 22.77 -22.89
CA ALA A 234 1.02 23.54 -22.93
C ALA A 234 -0.19 22.63 -23.20
N ASN A 235 -0.83 22.18 -22.12
CA ASN A 235 -2.04 21.37 -22.11
C ASN A 235 -3.09 22.09 -21.25
N ASN A 236 -4.34 21.66 -21.31
CA ASN A 236 -5.45 22.22 -20.52
C ASN A 236 -5.22 22.13 -19.00
N ASP A 237 -4.31 21.28 -18.54
CA ASP A 237 -3.87 21.20 -17.14
C ASP A 237 -2.33 21.18 -17.07
N LEU A 238 -1.76 22.32 -16.73
CA LEU A 238 -0.30 22.51 -16.65
C LEU A 238 0.36 21.69 -15.55
N PHE A 239 -0.40 21.17 -14.59
CA PHE A 239 0.11 20.48 -13.40
C PHE A 239 -0.40 19.04 -13.25
N GLN A 240 -0.99 18.45 -14.30
CA GLN A 240 -1.63 17.13 -14.26
C GLN A 240 -0.77 16.03 -13.62
N ASP A 241 0.53 16.05 -13.87
CA ASP A 241 1.48 15.03 -13.37
C ASP A 241 2.49 15.62 -12.37
N TYR A 242 2.24 16.83 -11.86
CA TYR A 242 3.10 17.45 -10.86
C TYR A 242 3.01 16.72 -9.52
N LYS A 243 4.15 16.34 -8.96
CA LYS A 243 4.26 15.55 -7.72
C LYS A 243 5.10 16.25 -6.65
N GLY A 244 5.18 17.57 -6.70
CA GLY A 244 5.92 18.37 -5.73
C GLY A 244 7.41 18.53 -6.05
N GLN A 245 7.80 18.44 -7.31
CA GLN A 245 9.17 18.72 -7.76
C GLN A 245 9.57 20.16 -7.40
N GLU A 246 10.85 20.38 -7.12
CA GLU A 246 11.37 21.68 -6.66
C GLU A 246 11.37 22.74 -7.74
N VAL A 247 11.56 22.34 -8.99
CA VAL A 247 11.56 23.21 -10.17
C VAL A 247 10.47 22.80 -11.15
N VAL A 248 9.71 23.79 -11.61
CA VAL A 248 8.69 23.61 -12.64
C VAL A 248 9.12 24.41 -13.88
N ILE A 249 9.23 23.72 -15.02
CA ILE A 249 9.43 24.33 -16.32
C ILE A 249 8.09 24.27 -17.08
N ILE A 250 7.54 25.41 -17.41
CA ILE A 250 6.35 25.51 -18.27
C ILE A 250 6.83 25.95 -19.64
N ASP A 251 6.76 25.04 -20.61
CA ASP A 251 7.25 25.27 -21.98
C ASP A 251 6.07 25.65 -22.91
N ASP A 252 6.36 26.48 -23.93
CA ASP A 252 5.41 26.94 -24.93
C ASP A 252 4.13 27.59 -24.36
N LEU A 253 4.26 28.34 -23.25
CA LEU A 253 3.16 29.05 -22.61
C LEU A 253 2.64 30.17 -23.54
N ARG A 254 1.34 30.13 -23.85
CA ARG A 254 0.68 31.13 -24.69
C ARG A 254 -0.08 32.15 -23.83
N PRO A 255 -0.35 33.37 -24.34
CA PRO A 255 -1.11 34.37 -23.60
C PRO A 255 -2.47 33.89 -23.09
N GLU A 256 -3.14 33.00 -23.86
CA GLU A 256 -4.42 32.40 -23.52
C GLU A 256 -4.31 31.38 -22.36
N ASP A 257 -3.15 30.80 -22.14
CA ASP A 257 -2.89 29.83 -21.05
C ASP A 257 -2.67 30.54 -19.70
N ILE A 258 -2.50 31.89 -19.71
CA ILE A 258 -2.23 32.71 -18.53
C ILE A 258 -3.50 33.47 -18.10
N ALA A 259 -4.61 33.34 -18.82
CA ALA A 259 -5.85 34.04 -18.45
C ALA A 259 -6.35 33.55 -17.08
N LEU A 260 -6.20 34.43 -16.07
CA LEU A 260 -6.70 34.29 -14.71
C LEU A 260 -8.21 34.53 -14.66
#